data_1f5ddf69bf24b9cfb04ae2e938d3bf91
#
_entry.id   1f5ddf69bf24b9cfb04ae2e938d3bf91
#
_cell.length_a   1.000
_cell.length_b   1.000
_cell.length_c   1.000
_cell.angle_alpha   90.00
_cell.angle_beta   90.00
_cell.angle_gamma   90.00
#
_symmetry.space_group_name_H-M   'P 1'
#
loop_
_entity.id
_entity.type
_entity.pdbx_description
1 polymer ?
#
loop_
_entity_poly.entity_id
_entity_poly.type
_entity_poly.pdbx_seq_one_letter_code
_entity_poly.pdbx_strand_id
1 'polypeptide(L)'
;LPVPYGLSRYGVAPDHPEVKNCEETFEACAQEYSNDNTQNSFEFIGNVTIGGPHVKLQQLINNEDVVIFSYGCQSDRQLNIPGEMDTKGVFTSREFVNWYNGYFDYALQDKFNKFPWHQVKKVGIIGNGNVALDVTRVLISNHVNELWSRTDISTMALKHLRESQVEDIKLIGRRDFIHSKFTNKELRELWELEKYGIKGMIDEQYFDRDKFELSSMQ
;
A
#
# COMPACT_ATOMS: atom_id res chain seq x y z
N LEU A 1 0.20 4.64 15.95
CA LEU A 1 1.37 3.87 15.50
C LEU A 1 2.42 3.81 16.60
N PRO A 2 3.10 2.69 16.81
CA PRO A 2 4.18 2.58 17.78
C PRO A 2 5.50 3.22 17.30
N VAL A 3 5.63 3.42 15.99
CA VAL A 3 6.81 3.98 15.32
C VAL A 3 6.39 5.05 14.31
N PRO A 4 7.28 5.99 13.97
CA PRO A 4 7.01 7.01 12.96
C PRO A 4 6.93 6.44 11.54
N TYR A 5 6.61 7.30 10.56
CA TYR A 5 6.64 7.04 9.12
C TYR A 5 5.57 6.03 8.65
N GLY A 6 4.33 6.17 9.14
CA GLY A 6 3.25 5.23 8.89
C GLY A 6 3.03 4.87 7.41
N LEU A 7 2.87 5.85 6.52
CA LEU A 7 2.65 5.61 5.09
C LEU A 7 3.90 5.05 4.41
N SER A 8 5.05 5.67 4.63
CA SER A 8 6.31 5.24 4.03
C SER A 8 6.64 3.79 4.39
N ARG A 9 6.52 3.45 5.67
CA ARG A 9 6.84 2.13 6.21
C ARG A 9 5.81 1.05 5.85
N TYR A 10 4.52 1.37 5.92
CA TYR A 10 3.44 0.38 5.83
C TYR A 10 2.54 0.52 4.61
N GLY A 11 2.68 1.58 3.81
CA GLY A 11 1.81 1.84 2.67
C GLY A 11 2.53 1.88 1.32
N VAL A 12 3.82 2.20 1.30
CA VAL A 12 4.63 2.21 0.07
C VAL A 12 5.03 0.78 -0.30
N ALA A 13 4.99 0.46 -1.59
CA ALA A 13 5.41 -0.85 -2.09
C ALA A 13 6.89 -1.12 -1.76
N PRO A 14 7.27 -2.37 -1.42
CA PRO A 14 8.62 -2.71 -0.98
C PRO A 14 9.70 -2.50 -2.06
N ASP A 15 9.31 -2.53 -3.33
CA ASP A 15 10.17 -2.32 -4.48
C ASP A 15 10.32 -0.83 -4.89
N HIS A 16 9.79 0.10 -4.07
CA HIS A 16 9.94 1.55 -4.24
C HIS A 16 10.76 2.20 -3.11
N PRO A 17 12.02 1.79 -2.91
CA PRO A 17 12.84 2.33 -1.82
C PRO A 17 13.09 3.84 -1.95
N GLU A 18 13.11 4.39 -3.17
CA GLU A 18 13.31 5.81 -3.42
C GLU A 18 12.20 6.69 -2.84
N VAL A 19 10.97 6.17 -2.75
CA VAL A 19 9.85 6.89 -2.12
C VAL A 19 10.01 6.96 -0.60
N LYS A 20 10.76 6.01 -0.02
CA LYS A 20 11.03 5.94 1.42
C LYS A 20 12.19 6.82 1.87
N ASN A 21 12.99 7.38 0.95
CA ASN A 21 14.12 8.26 1.27
C ASN A 21 13.72 9.52 2.07
N CYS A 22 12.45 9.90 2.05
CA CYS A 22 11.96 10.99 2.90
C CYS A 22 12.12 10.69 4.40
N GLU A 23 12.22 9.42 4.81
CA GLU A 23 12.43 9.03 6.19
C GLU A 23 13.78 9.56 6.72
N GLU A 24 14.83 9.50 5.90
CA GLU A 24 16.17 10.01 6.26
C GLU A 24 16.14 11.52 6.55
N THR A 25 15.40 12.28 5.75
CA THR A 25 15.23 13.72 5.96
C THR A 25 14.51 14.03 7.27
N PHE A 26 13.43 13.29 7.55
CA PHE A 26 12.67 13.47 8.79
C PHE A 26 13.48 13.03 10.01
N GLU A 27 14.26 11.98 9.88
CA GLU A 27 15.13 11.50 10.96
C GLU A 27 16.24 12.50 11.26
N ALA A 28 16.87 13.06 10.24
CA ALA A 28 17.88 14.12 10.42
C ALA A 28 17.29 15.35 11.14
N CYS A 29 16.10 15.80 10.73
CA CYS A 29 15.40 16.88 11.43
C CYS A 29 15.09 16.52 12.89
N ALA A 30 14.57 15.32 13.14
CA ALA A 30 14.26 14.89 14.49
C ALA A 30 15.50 14.83 15.39
N GLN A 31 16.64 14.35 14.87
CA GLN A 31 17.91 14.30 15.58
C GLN A 31 18.45 15.68 15.88
N GLU A 32 18.35 16.62 14.94
CA GLU A 32 18.80 18.02 15.12
C GLU A 32 18.08 18.69 16.30
N TYR A 33 16.76 18.48 16.40
CA TYR A 33 15.92 19.13 17.42
C TYR A 33 15.70 18.29 18.70
N SER A 34 16.22 17.07 18.77
CA SER A 34 16.16 16.24 19.98
C SER A 34 17.33 16.44 20.93
N ASN A 35 18.32 17.24 20.53
CA ASN A 35 19.49 17.55 21.39
C ASN A 35 19.17 18.69 22.38
N ASP A 36 19.47 18.46 23.65
CA ASP A 36 19.20 19.40 24.79
C ASP A 36 19.82 20.81 24.66
N ASN A 37 20.61 21.07 23.64
CA ASN A 37 21.33 22.31 23.43
C ASN A 37 20.63 23.33 22.51
N THR A 38 19.43 23.03 22.04
CA THR A 38 18.67 23.94 21.17
C THR A 38 17.49 24.55 21.91
N GLN A 39 17.15 25.77 21.55
CA GLN A 39 15.96 26.46 22.06
C GLN A 39 14.65 25.81 21.59
N ASN A 40 14.74 24.97 20.56
CA ASN A 40 13.62 24.20 20.00
C ASN A 40 13.83 22.73 20.31
N SER A 41 12.74 22.04 20.61
CA SER A 41 12.77 20.59 20.88
C SER A 41 11.73 19.84 20.01
N PHE A 42 12.06 18.61 19.65
CA PHE A 42 11.15 17.68 19.00
C PHE A 42 11.07 16.41 19.82
N GLU A 43 9.86 15.94 20.07
CA GLU A 43 9.60 14.67 20.74
C GLU A 43 8.58 13.86 19.95
N PHE A 44 8.89 12.59 19.67
CA PHE A 44 7.95 11.65 19.08
C PHE A 44 7.33 10.77 20.17
N ILE A 45 6.01 10.88 20.35
CA ILE A 45 5.25 10.07 21.30
C ILE A 45 4.37 9.09 20.52
N GLY A 46 4.86 7.87 20.38
CA GLY A 46 4.15 6.80 19.67
C GLY A 46 3.15 6.04 20.54
N ASN A 47 2.31 5.21 19.91
CA ASN A 47 1.35 4.31 20.55
C ASN A 47 0.30 5.00 21.45
N VAL A 48 -0.02 6.26 21.15
CA VAL A 48 -1.02 7.05 21.88
C VAL A 48 -2.29 7.18 21.04
N THR A 49 -3.44 6.86 21.64
CA THR A 49 -4.74 7.03 21.03
C THR A 49 -5.40 8.30 21.58
N ILE A 50 -5.49 9.32 20.71
CA ILE A 50 -6.21 10.56 21.03
C ILE A 50 -7.72 10.31 20.97
N GLY A 51 -8.44 10.78 21.97
CA GLY A 51 -9.87 10.49 22.15
C GLY A 51 -10.16 9.18 22.88
N GLY A 52 -9.12 8.40 23.18
CA GLY A 52 -9.20 7.20 24.02
C GLY A 52 -9.41 7.49 25.51
N PRO A 53 -9.26 6.48 26.39
CA PRO A 53 -9.49 6.65 27.83
C PRO A 53 -8.45 7.54 28.50
N HIS A 54 -7.22 7.58 27.99
CA HIS A 54 -6.10 8.23 28.67
C HIS A 54 -5.82 9.64 28.19
N VAL A 55 -5.94 9.91 26.89
CA VAL A 55 -5.66 11.21 26.30
C VAL A 55 -6.88 11.73 25.54
N LYS A 56 -7.44 12.84 26.00
CA LYS A 56 -8.57 13.50 25.36
C LYS A 56 -8.07 14.62 24.47
N LEU A 57 -8.72 14.83 23.33
CA LEU A 57 -8.42 15.93 22.43
C LEU A 57 -8.48 17.30 23.13
N GLN A 58 -9.44 17.49 24.03
CA GLN A 58 -9.59 18.74 24.77
C GLN A 58 -8.37 19.04 25.66
N GLN A 59 -7.68 18.01 26.18
CA GLN A 59 -6.46 18.22 26.97
C GLN A 59 -5.34 18.79 26.10
N LEU A 60 -5.18 18.27 24.86
CA LEU A 60 -4.20 18.82 23.93
C LEU A 60 -4.52 20.28 23.58
N ILE A 61 -5.79 20.56 23.21
CA ILE A 61 -6.23 21.92 22.88
C ILE A 61 -6.00 22.92 24.01
N ASN A 62 -6.13 22.48 25.26
CA ASN A 62 -5.97 23.34 26.43
C ASN A 62 -4.50 23.57 26.82
N ASN A 63 -3.61 22.68 26.42
CA ASN A 63 -2.20 22.72 26.84
C ASN A 63 -1.26 23.20 25.73
N GLU A 64 -1.67 23.10 24.47
CA GLU A 64 -0.85 23.42 23.31
C GLU A 64 -1.33 24.72 22.65
N ASP A 65 -0.44 25.54 22.15
CA ASP A 65 -0.76 26.73 21.39
C ASP A 65 -1.35 26.41 20.01
N VAL A 66 -0.90 25.31 19.40
CA VAL A 66 -1.36 24.82 18.08
C VAL A 66 -1.49 23.31 18.06
N VAL A 67 -2.60 22.82 17.56
CA VAL A 67 -2.84 21.39 17.33
C VAL A 67 -3.06 21.12 15.83
N ILE A 68 -2.19 20.34 15.22
CA ILE A 68 -2.27 19.99 13.79
C ILE A 68 -2.75 18.55 13.63
N PHE A 69 -3.86 18.38 12.90
CA PHE A 69 -4.41 17.07 12.59
C PHE A 69 -3.80 16.50 11.31
N SER A 70 -2.93 15.50 11.42
CA SER A 70 -2.27 14.83 10.29
C SER A 70 -2.22 13.30 10.45
N TYR A 71 -3.31 12.71 10.92
CA TYR A 71 -3.40 11.30 11.30
C TYR A 71 -3.65 10.34 10.12
N GLY A 72 -3.74 10.83 8.89
CA GLY A 72 -3.95 10.00 7.69
C GLY A 72 -5.33 9.33 7.61
N CYS A 73 -5.43 8.29 6.79
CA CYS A 73 -6.65 7.51 6.60
C CYS A 73 -6.53 6.15 7.31
N GLN A 74 -7.45 5.86 8.22
CA GLN A 74 -7.48 4.59 8.97
C GLN A 74 -8.51 3.58 8.43
N SER A 75 -9.46 4.02 7.61
CA SER A 75 -10.54 3.18 7.10
C SER A 75 -10.55 3.14 5.58
N ASP A 76 -10.96 1.99 5.03
CA ASP A 76 -11.16 1.80 3.62
C ASP A 76 -12.56 2.26 3.20
N ARG A 77 -12.68 2.69 1.95
CA ARG A 77 -13.98 2.93 1.35
C ARG A 77 -14.59 1.60 0.93
N GLN A 78 -15.80 1.34 1.38
CA GLN A 78 -16.55 0.17 0.99
C GLN A 78 -17.26 0.40 -0.34
N LEU A 79 -17.44 -0.69 -1.09
CA LEU A 79 -18.26 -0.70 -2.31
C LEU A 79 -19.75 -0.77 -1.96
N ASN A 80 -20.08 -1.23 -0.75
CA ASN A 80 -21.43 -1.45 -0.24
C ASN A 80 -22.25 -2.42 -1.13
N ILE A 81 -21.59 -3.48 -1.54
CA ILE A 81 -22.21 -4.57 -2.31
C ILE A 81 -22.36 -5.83 -1.46
N PRO A 82 -23.37 -6.66 -1.75
CA PRO A 82 -23.57 -7.93 -1.02
C PRO A 82 -22.33 -8.81 -1.09
N GLY A 83 -21.91 -9.36 0.05
CA GLY A 83 -20.79 -10.27 0.17
C GLY A 83 -19.41 -9.59 0.34
N GLU A 84 -19.30 -8.28 0.27
CA GLU A 84 -18.02 -7.58 0.42
C GLU A 84 -17.31 -7.90 1.75
N MET A 85 -18.08 -7.93 2.84
CA MET A 85 -17.53 -8.15 4.19
C MET A 85 -17.48 -9.62 4.62
N ASP A 86 -18.33 -10.45 4.03
CA ASP A 86 -18.59 -11.80 4.51
C ASP A 86 -17.99 -12.89 3.60
N THR A 87 -17.61 -12.53 2.36
CA THR A 87 -17.05 -13.49 1.41
C THR A 87 -15.59 -13.78 1.73
N LYS A 88 -15.27 -15.06 1.96
CA LYS A 88 -13.90 -15.51 2.19
C LYS A 88 -13.03 -15.21 0.96
N GLY A 89 -11.87 -14.59 1.19
CA GLY A 89 -10.93 -14.21 0.12
C GLY A 89 -11.17 -12.81 -0.46
N VAL A 90 -12.13 -12.05 0.09
CA VAL A 90 -12.27 -10.62 -0.18
C VAL A 90 -11.48 -9.85 0.86
N PHE A 91 -10.58 -8.99 0.40
CA PHE A 91 -9.69 -8.18 1.23
C PHE A 91 -9.67 -6.75 0.73
N THR A 92 -9.45 -5.79 1.61
CA THR A 92 -9.15 -4.43 1.18
C THR A 92 -7.69 -4.33 0.75
N SER A 93 -7.39 -3.44 -0.19
CA SER A 93 -6.01 -3.22 -0.63
C SER A 93 -5.11 -2.77 0.52
N ARG A 94 -5.61 -1.93 1.43
CA ARG A 94 -4.87 -1.45 2.58
C ARG A 94 -4.51 -2.58 3.56
N GLU A 95 -5.43 -3.50 3.84
CA GLU A 95 -5.12 -4.68 4.67
C GLU A 95 -4.01 -5.52 4.04
N PHE A 96 -4.10 -5.77 2.73
CA PHE A 96 -3.10 -6.56 2.01
C PHE A 96 -1.73 -5.86 1.99
N VAL A 97 -1.70 -4.55 1.70
CA VAL A 97 -0.48 -3.73 1.71
C VAL A 97 0.15 -3.68 3.11
N ASN A 98 -0.64 -3.45 4.14
CA ASN A 98 -0.18 -3.48 5.52
C ASN A 98 0.42 -4.83 5.91
N TRP A 99 -0.21 -5.93 5.47
CA TRP A 99 0.29 -7.28 5.76
C TRP A 99 1.65 -7.53 5.13
N TYR A 100 1.82 -7.28 3.84
CA TYR A 100 3.11 -7.55 3.20
C TYR A 100 4.22 -6.58 3.64
N ASN A 101 3.86 -5.40 4.13
CA ASN A 101 4.79 -4.46 4.76
C ASN A 101 5.02 -4.72 6.25
N GLY A 102 4.49 -5.79 6.81
CA GLY A 102 4.74 -6.18 8.20
C GLY A 102 4.10 -5.25 9.24
N TYR A 103 2.92 -4.68 8.94
CA TYR A 103 2.18 -3.87 9.90
C TYR A 103 1.96 -4.62 11.22
N PHE A 104 2.12 -3.96 12.34
CA PHE A 104 2.21 -4.55 13.68
C PHE A 104 0.90 -5.13 14.24
N ASP A 105 -0.24 -4.97 13.56
CA ASP A 105 -1.51 -5.53 14.00
C ASP A 105 -1.50 -7.05 13.89
N TYR A 106 -1.52 -7.70 15.06
CA TYR A 106 -1.49 -9.16 15.15
C TYR A 106 -2.70 -9.83 14.49
N ALA A 107 -3.90 -9.27 14.64
CA ALA A 107 -5.12 -9.85 14.05
C ALA A 107 -5.06 -9.79 12.52
N LEU A 108 -4.54 -8.71 11.97
CA LEU A 108 -4.30 -8.56 10.54
C LEU A 108 -3.28 -9.59 10.05
N GLN A 109 -2.14 -9.70 10.72
CA GLN A 109 -1.10 -10.66 10.36
C GLN A 109 -1.63 -12.10 10.40
N ASP A 110 -2.33 -12.47 11.47
CA ASP A 110 -2.91 -13.78 11.65
C ASP A 110 -3.97 -14.12 10.58
N LYS A 111 -4.81 -13.15 10.20
CA LYS A 111 -5.82 -13.28 9.14
C LYS A 111 -5.20 -13.72 7.82
N PHE A 112 -4.12 -13.06 7.40
CA PHE A 112 -3.45 -13.35 6.13
C PHE A 112 -2.53 -14.56 6.21
N ASN A 113 -1.85 -14.78 7.32
CA ASN A 113 -0.98 -15.94 7.52
C ASN A 113 -1.75 -17.27 7.54
N LYS A 114 -3.00 -17.26 8.00
CA LYS A 114 -3.89 -18.42 7.99
C LYS A 114 -4.68 -18.61 6.69
N PHE A 115 -4.60 -17.63 5.79
CA PHE A 115 -5.30 -17.73 4.50
C PHE A 115 -4.65 -18.81 3.62
N PRO A 116 -5.43 -19.66 2.93
CA PRO A 116 -4.89 -20.80 2.16
C PRO A 116 -4.28 -20.36 0.82
N TRP A 117 -3.17 -19.65 0.86
CA TRP A 117 -2.47 -19.09 -0.32
C TRP A 117 -2.15 -20.14 -1.38
N HIS A 118 -1.84 -21.37 -0.99
CA HIS A 118 -1.55 -22.49 -1.90
C HIS A 118 -2.73 -22.87 -2.81
N GLN A 119 -3.94 -22.40 -2.51
CA GLN A 119 -5.14 -22.63 -3.33
C GLN A 119 -5.43 -21.46 -4.29
N VAL A 120 -4.71 -20.36 -4.19
CA VAL A 120 -4.98 -19.15 -4.97
C VAL A 120 -4.31 -19.24 -6.33
N LYS A 121 -5.11 -19.21 -7.40
CA LYS A 121 -4.65 -19.22 -8.80
C LYS A 121 -5.05 -17.97 -9.55
N LYS A 122 -6.25 -17.44 -9.27
CA LYS A 122 -6.82 -16.30 -9.97
C LYS A 122 -7.22 -15.22 -8.98
N VAL A 123 -6.87 -13.98 -9.29
CA VAL A 123 -7.17 -12.83 -8.43
C VAL A 123 -7.89 -11.76 -9.25
N GLY A 124 -8.95 -11.19 -8.70
CA GLY A 124 -9.60 -9.99 -9.21
C GLY A 124 -9.23 -8.80 -8.34
N ILE A 125 -8.71 -7.74 -8.93
CA ILE A 125 -8.38 -6.49 -8.24
C ILE A 125 -9.33 -5.41 -8.73
N ILE A 126 -10.17 -4.91 -7.86
CA ILE A 126 -11.16 -3.87 -8.17
C ILE A 126 -10.54 -2.50 -7.92
N GLY A 127 -10.22 -1.81 -8.99
CA GLY A 127 -9.54 -0.53 -9.00
C GLY A 127 -8.45 -0.46 -10.05
N ASN A 128 -8.13 0.74 -10.55
CA ASN A 128 -7.07 0.99 -11.51
C ASN A 128 -6.25 2.25 -11.12
N GLY A 129 -5.81 2.29 -9.88
CA GLY A 129 -4.84 3.26 -9.37
C GLY A 129 -3.49 2.60 -9.07
N ASN A 130 -2.50 3.40 -8.64
CA ASN A 130 -1.14 2.93 -8.33
C ASN A 130 -1.14 1.73 -7.36
N VAL A 131 -1.92 1.79 -6.28
CA VAL A 131 -2.01 0.68 -5.31
C VAL A 131 -2.48 -0.62 -5.96
N ALA A 132 -3.39 -0.56 -6.95
CA ALA A 132 -3.85 -1.75 -7.65
C ALA A 132 -2.72 -2.36 -8.50
N LEU A 133 -1.85 -1.54 -9.09
CA LEU A 133 -0.67 -2.00 -9.83
C LEU A 133 0.38 -2.58 -8.88
N ASP A 134 0.64 -1.94 -7.73
CA ASP A 134 1.53 -2.46 -6.69
C ASP A 134 1.10 -3.84 -6.21
N VAL A 135 -0.17 -3.98 -5.84
CA VAL A 135 -0.75 -5.26 -5.40
C VAL A 135 -0.64 -6.32 -6.51
N THR A 136 -0.88 -5.95 -7.77
CA THR A 136 -0.71 -6.84 -8.92
C THR A 136 0.72 -7.31 -9.02
N ARG A 137 1.68 -6.39 -8.96
CA ARG A 137 3.11 -6.66 -9.09
C ARG A 137 3.59 -7.62 -8.00
N VAL A 138 3.24 -7.34 -6.73
CA VAL A 138 3.57 -8.21 -5.59
C VAL A 138 2.99 -9.62 -5.75
N LEU A 139 1.72 -9.74 -6.16
CA LEU A 139 1.04 -11.03 -6.28
C LEU A 139 1.58 -11.89 -7.43
N ILE A 140 1.78 -11.30 -8.61
CA ILE A 140 2.12 -12.07 -9.82
C ILE A 140 3.63 -12.40 -9.89
N SER A 141 4.48 -11.57 -9.28
CA SER A 141 5.94 -11.75 -9.32
C SER A 141 6.55 -12.23 -8.01
N ASN A 142 5.75 -12.71 -7.05
CA ASN A 142 6.22 -13.11 -5.72
C ASN A 142 7.33 -14.18 -5.73
N HIS A 143 7.42 -14.98 -6.79
CA HIS A 143 8.43 -16.01 -7.01
C HIS A 143 9.76 -15.48 -7.58
N VAL A 144 9.80 -14.23 -8.03
CA VAL A 144 11.00 -13.61 -8.62
C VAL A 144 11.90 -13.08 -7.51
N ASN A 145 12.89 -13.87 -7.12
CA ASN A 145 13.81 -13.51 -6.03
C ASN A 145 14.53 -12.19 -6.23
N GLU A 146 14.93 -11.87 -7.45
CA GLU A 146 15.65 -10.64 -7.79
C GLU A 146 14.89 -9.38 -7.43
N LEU A 147 13.54 -9.43 -7.52
CA LEU A 147 12.70 -8.30 -7.17
C LEU A 147 12.56 -8.11 -5.65
N TRP A 148 12.44 -9.21 -4.89
CA TRP A 148 11.98 -9.13 -3.50
C TRP A 148 13.07 -9.38 -2.47
N SER A 149 14.20 -10.00 -2.83
CA SER A 149 15.27 -10.38 -1.87
C SER A 149 16.00 -9.19 -1.24
N ARG A 150 15.92 -8.02 -1.87
CA ARG A 150 16.61 -6.79 -1.41
C ARG A 150 15.65 -5.69 -0.96
N THR A 151 14.38 -6.04 -0.79
CA THR A 151 13.34 -5.12 -0.34
C THR A 151 13.04 -5.34 1.15
N ASP A 152 12.27 -4.44 1.73
CA ASP A 152 11.79 -4.53 3.10
C ASP A 152 10.45 -5.27 3.23
N ILE A 153 10.04 -6.04 2.20
CA ILE A 153 8.85 -6.89 2.29
C ILE A 153 8.95 -7.84 3.48
N SER A 154 7.85 -8.02 4.21
CA SER A 154 7.80 -8.98 5.30
C SER A 154 8.19 -10.38 4.83
N THR A 155 9.23 -10.95 5.43
CA THR A 155 9.68 -12.31 5.10
C THR A 155 8.61 -13.36 5.31
N MET A 156 7.74 -13.17 6.30
CA MET A 156 6.60 -14.05 6.56
C MET A 156 5.57 -13.93 5.44
N ALA A 157 5.20 -12.70 5.05
CA ALA A 157 4.27 -12.48 3.97
C ALA A 157 4.80 -13.04 2.64
N LEU A 158 6.08 -12.77 2.33
CA LEU A 158 6.71 -13.29 1.12
C LEU A 158 6.72 -14.82 1.08
N LYS A 159 6.97 -15.48 2.22
CA LYS A 159 6.87 -16.94 2.32
C LYS A 159 5.48 -17.44 1.94
N HIS A 160 4.42 -16.87 2.50
CA HIS A 160 3.05 -17.27 2.18
C HIS A 160 2.65 -16.93 0.74
N LEU A 161 3.09 -15.79 0.22
CA LEU A 161 2.85 -15.43 -1.18
C LEU A 161 3.48 -16.44 -2.13
N ARG A 162 4.67 -16.95 -1.84
CA ARG A 162 5.36 -17.98 -2.63
C ARG A 162 4.68 -19.35 -2.61
N GLU A 163 3.84 -19.61 -1.62
CA GLU A 163 2.98 -20.79 -1.61
C GLU A 163 1.82 -20.66 -2.62
N SER A 164 1.50 -19.45 -3.05
CA SER A 164 0.42 -19.21 -4.01
C SER A 164 0.77 -19.71 -5.41
N GLN A 165 -0.27 -20.06 -6.16
CA GLN A 165 -0.19 -20.49 -7.55
C GLN A 165 -0.83 -19.43 -8.46
N VAL A 166 -0.67 -18.15 -8.12
CA VAL A 166 -1.28 -17.05 -8.89
C VAL A 166 -0.71 -17.02 -10.30
N GLU A 167 -1.57 -17.27 -11.29
CA GLU A 167 -1.26 -17.33 -12.72
C GLU A 167 -2.05 -16.31 -13.54
N ASP A 168 -3.13 -15.77 -12.98
CA ASP A 168 -4.01 -14.83 -13.68
C ASP A 168 -4.49 -13.74 -12.71
N ILE A 169 -4.26 -12.48 -13.06
CA ILE A 169 -4.76 -11.33 -12.30
C ILE A 169 -5.55 -10.42 -13.25
N LYS A 170 -6.78 -10.13 -12.86
CA LYS A 170 -7.63 -9.19 -13.57
C LYS A 170 -7.73 -7.87 -12.83
N LEU A 171 -7.23 -6.80 -13.44
CA LEU A 171 -7.47 -5.43 -13.00
C LEU A 171 -8.81 -4.96 -13.55
N ILE A 172 -9.73 -4.60 -12.67
CA ILE A 172 -11.11 -4.26 -13.01
C ILE A 172 -11.37 -2.81 -12.64
N GLY A 173 -11.36 -1.94 -13.64
CA GLY A 173 -11.70 -0.52 -13.47
C GLY A 173 -13.13 -0.24 -13.94
N ARG A 174 -13.86 0.65 -13.27
CA ARG A 174 -15.19 1.12 -13.71
C ARG A 174 -15.12 2.17 -14.83
N ARG A 175 -13.94 2.68 -15.12
CA ARG A 175 -13.67 3.68 -16.15
C ARG A 175 -12.73 3.09 -17.18
N ASP A 176 -12.76 3.66 -18.37
CA ASP A 176 -11.84 3.32 -19.43
C ASP A 176 -10.39 3.68 -19.09
N PHE A 177 -9.47 3.29 -19.96
CA PHE A 177 -8.04 3.48 -19.80
C PHE A 177 -7.63 4.97 -19.66
N ILE A 178 -8.28 5.87 -20.38
CA ILE A 178 -8.00 7.33 -20.34
C ILE A 178 -8.26 7.91 -18.95
N HIS A 179 -9.23 7.35 -18.23
CA HIS A 179 -9.62 7.80 -16.88
C HIS A 179 -8.94 6.99 -15.76
N SER A 180 -7.92 6.20 -16.09
CA SER A 180 -7.11 5.50 -15.08
C SER A 180 -6.42 6.50 -14.15
N LYS A 181 -6.08 6.04 -12.95
CA LYS A 181 -5.46 6.89 -11.92
C LYS A 181 -4.05 6.42 -11.53
N PHE A 182 -3.51 5.48 -12.28
CA PHE A 182 -2.11 5.11 -12.16
C PHE A 182 -1.21 6.05 -12.95
N THR A 183 0.04 6.14 -12.57
CA THR A 183 1.06 6.89 -13.30
C THR A 183 1.65 6.04 -14.42
N ASN A 184 2.23 6.70 -15.43
CA ASN A 184 2.96 5.99 -16.50
C ASN A 184 4.16 5.21 -15.96
N LYS A 185 4.77 5.67 -14.86
CA LYS A 185 5.85 4.96 -14.18
C LYS A 185 5.38 3.61 -13.68
N GLU A 186 4.33 3.58 -12.87
CA GLU A 186 3.76 2.36 -12.30
C GLU A 186 3.33 1.35 -13.38
N LEU A 187 2.69 1.84 -14.46
CA LEU A 187 2.30 0.97 -15.56
C LEU A 187 3.53 0.37 -16.27
N ARG A 188 4.59 1.16 -16.45
CA ARG A 188 5.84 0.68 -17.07
C ARG A 188 6.49 -0.42 -16.23
N GLU A 189 6.56 -0.26 -14.93
CA GLU A 189 7.10 -1.26 -14.01
C GLU A 189 6.35 -2.59 -14.10
N LEU A 190 5.03 -2.55 -14.27
CA LEU A 190 4.24 -3.76 -14.50
C LEU A 190 4.61 -4.42 -15.84
N TRP A 191 4.82 -3.63 -16.92
CA TRP A 191 5.26 -4.14 -18.24
C TRP A 191 6.67 -4.72 -18.21
N GLU A 192 7.55 -4.17 -17.39
CA GLU A 192 8.93 -4.70 -17.24
C GLU A 192 8.97 -6.12 -16.66
N LEU A 193 7.88 -6.60 -16.08
CA LEU A 193 7.77 -7.99 -15.62
C LEU A 193 7.79 -9.00 -16.78
N GLU A 194 7.64 -8.56 -18.04
CA GLU A 194 7.74 -9.43 -19.22
C GLU A 194 9.09 -10.15 -19.30
N LYS A 195 10.17 -9.52 -18.84
CA LYS A 195 11.50 -10.14 -18.73
C LYS A 195 11.53 -11.40 -17.83
N TYR A 196 10.54 -11.54 -16.95
CA TYR A 196 10.34 -12.70 -16.09
C TYR A 196 9.23 -13.63 -16.59
N GLY A 197 8.74 -13.45 -17.83
CA GLY A 197 7.70 -14.26 -18.43
C GLY A 197 6.27 -13.87 -18.04
N ILE A 198 6.09 -12.77 -17.34
CA ILE A 198 4.76 -12.25 -16.93
C ILE A 198 4.28 -11.26 -17.98
N LYS A 199 3.15 -11.54 -18.60
CA LYS A 199 2.61 -10.72 -19.69
C LYS A 199 1.39 -9.92 -19.25
N GLY A 200 1.46 -8.61 -19.46
CA GLY A 200 0.29 -7.74 -19.41
C GLY A 200 -0.49 -7.80 -20.72
N MET A 201 -1.81 -7.87 -20.61
CA MET A 201 -2.70 -7.86 -21.79
C MET A 201 -3.86 -6.88 -21.53
N ILE A 202 -4.20 -6.12 -22.56
CA ILE A 202 -5.42 -5.32 -22.63
C ILE A 202 -6.22 -5.87 -23.79
N ASP A 203 -7.44 -6.33 -23.53
CA ASP A 203 -8.31 -6.82 -24.57
C ASP A 203 -8.75 -5.66 -25.48
N GLU A 204 -8.61 -5.85 -26.80
CA GLU A 204 -8.88 -4.80 -27.79
C GLU A 204 -10.30 -4.23 -27.71
N GLN A 205 -11.28 -5.03 -27.28
CA GLN A 205 -12.66 -4.57 -27.09
C GLN A 205 -12.79 -3.44 -26.04
N TYR A 206 -11.82 -3.33 -25.11
CA TYR A 206 -11.77 -2.28 -24.07
C TYR A 206 -10.85 -1.11 -24.44
N PHE A 207 -10.17 -1.19 -25.58
CA PHE A 207 -9.24 -0.18 -26.04
C PHE A 207 -9.83 0.63 -27.20
N ASP A 208 -10.39 1.78 -26.90
CA ASP A 208 -10.93 2.72 -27.88
C ASP A 208 -9.82 3.62 -28.41
N ARG A 209 -9.29 3.29 -29.59
CA ARG A 209 -8.20 4.03 -30.26
C ARG A 209 -8.56 5.49 -30.51
N ASP A 210 -9.79 5.77 -30.94
CA ASP A 210 -10.20 7.11 -31.33
C ASP A 210 -10.23 8.06 -30.13
N LYS A 211 -10.66 7.55 -28.96
CA LYS A 211 -10.59 8.32 -27.71
C LYS A 211 -9.17 8.54 -27.23
N PHE A 212 -8.28 7.57 -27.45
CA PHE A 212 -6.87 7.70 -27.06
C PHE A 212 -6.14 8.74 -27.88
N GLU A 213 -6.35 8.77 -29.20
CA GLU A 213 -5.75 9.76 -30.10
C GLU A 213 -6.24 11.18 -29.80
N LEU A 214 -7.53 11.36 -29.51
CA LEU A 214 -8.10 12.66 -29.12
C LEU A 214 -7.52 13.21 -27.81
N SER A 215 -7.21 12.35 -26.85
CA SER A 215 -6.65 12.76 -25.55
C SER A 215 -5.16 13.15 -25.65
N SER A 216 -4.44 12.64 -26.65
CA SER A 216 -3.03 12.98 -26.90
C SER A 216 -2.84 14.32 -27.60
N MET A 217 -3.91 14.92 -28.11
CA MET A 217 -3.93 16.22 -28.80
C MET A 217 -4.33 17.40 -27.91
N GLN A 218 -4.69 17.15 -26.64
CA GLN A 218 -4.98 18.17 -25.61
C GLN A 218 -3.82 18.28 -24.61
#